data_73ca59ed679464e94e1b2aa0507782be
#
_entry.id   73ca59ed679464e94e1b2aa0507782be
#
_cell.length_a   1.000
_cell.length_b   1.000
_cell.length_c   1.000
_cell.angle_alpha   90.00
_cell.angle_beta   90.00
_cell.angle_gamma   90.00
#
_symmetry.space_group_name_H-M   'P 1'
#
loop_
_entity.id
_entity.type
_entity.pdbx_description
1 polymer ?
#
loop_
_entity_poly.entity_id
_entity_poly.type
_entity_poly.pdbx_seq_one_letter_code
_entity_poly.pdbx_strand_id
1 'polypeptide(L)'
;QGDGNKAIFYYIADERVVNRLESLEELPKSTYAQIFSSDKFQTYIAVVFLKQDEEKTEKALRGVGFNRPPIMTSHLPKESVKKREKVITILDNEIQEIKNKIKEYSERRIELKEISDYYTIRAEKYRALGEILQTKHTFFVTGFIPKKEIESLRMNLENDYTVAIDVEAPKDNEDVPVLLSNSKTAGAVEGVVTSFGYPTKTEIDPTLITAFFYYFFFGIMLSDAAYGLLMFLGCLWALKKFPNMEESMGKTLRMFKNCGISTLIWGILFGGYFGDAITVIGSTFFGVKITIPALWFTPIEQPMRMLIYCMIFGIIHLFVGLGIKGYMMLKQKDVMSFVCDVVLWYVFLIGLILLLVPTSIFASLAGPYWAIGSSAVR
;
A
#
# COMPACT_ATOMS: atom_id res chain seq x y z
N GLN A 1 49.10 -30.30 -24.52
CA GLN A 1 49.73 -31.18 -23.50
C GLN A 1 51.16 -30.71 -23.37
N GLY A 2 51.42 -29.71 -22.52
CA GLY A 2 52.78 -29.27 -22.25
C GLY A 2 53.43 -30.22 -21.24
N ASP A 3 54.73 -30.34 -21.31
CA ASP A 3 55.60 -31.01 -20.33
C ASP A 3 55.07 -30.66 -18.91
N GLY A 4 54.90 -31.66 -18.06
CA GLY A 4 54.23 -31.52 -16.75
C GLY A 4 54.79 -30.47 -15.76
N ASN A 5 55.80 -29.70 -16.18
CA ASN A 5 56.49 -28.66 -15.42
C ASN A 5 56.08 -27.22 -15.79
N LYS A 6 55.26 -26.99 -16.82
CA LYS A 6 54.81 -25.66 -17.22
C LYS A 6 53.32 -25.50 -16.97
N ALA A 7 52.91 -24.38 -16.40
CA ALA A 7 51.51 -24.02 -16.19
C ALA A 7 51.18 -22.71 -16.92
N ILE A 8 50.06 -22.66 -17.57
CA ILE A 8 49.54 -21.47 -18.25
C ILE A 8 48.32 -21.02 -17.50
N PHE A 9 48.32 -19.79 -17.00
CA PHE A 9 47.19 -19.19 -16.31
C PHE A 9 46.78 -17.89 -16.98
N TYR A 10 45.49 -17.60 -16.91
CA TYR A 10 44.94 -16.36 -17.39
C TYR A 10 44.63 -15.44 -16.20
N TYR A 11 44.93 -14.15 -16.35
CA TYR A 11 44.66 -13.14 -15.32
C TYR A 11 43.92 -11.97 -15.93
N ILE A 12 43.18 -11.29 -15.09
CA ILE A 12 42.38 -10.11 -15.43
C ILE A 12 42.84 -8.97 -14.54
N ALA A 13 43.04 -7.78 -15.10
CA ALA A 13 43.36 -6.57 -14.38
C ALA A 13 42.69 -5.34 -15.00
N ASP A 14 42.60 -4.27 -14.24
CA ASP A 14 42.15 -2.96 -14.72
C ASP A 14 43.20 -2.41 -15.74
N GLU A 15 42.72 -1.68 -16.77
CA GLU A 15 43.58 -1.07 -17.80
C GLU A 15 44.73 -0.24 -17.23
N ARG A 16 44.52 0.43 -16.08
CA ARG A 16 45.54 1.28 -15.40
C ARG A 16 46.76 0.49 -14.89
N VAL A 17 46.64 -0.81 -14.78
CA VAL A 17 47.64 -1.70 -14.19
C VAL A 17 48.61 -2.23 -15.25
N VAL A 18 48.23 -2.20 -16.53
CA VAL A 18 49.03 -2.76 -17.65
C VAL A 18 50.40 -2.14 -17.75
N ASN A 19 50.54 -0.84 -17.58
CA ASN A 19 51.82 -0.12 -17.65
C ASN A 19 52.79 -0.47 -16.52
N ARG A 20 52.31 -1.19 -15.48
CA ARG A 20 53.17 -1.68 -14.39
C ARG A 20 53.73 -3.08 -14.63
N LEU A 21 53.24 -3.78 -15.65
CA LEU A 21 53.76 -5.12 -15.99
C LEU A 21 55.20 -5.09 -16.47
N GLU A 22 55.60 -4.05 -17.22
CA GLU A 22 56.97 -3.86 -17.73
C GLU A 22 57.95 -3.43 -16.64
N SER A 23 57.48 -2.93 -15.50
CA SER A 23 58.31 -2.48 -14.37
C SER A 23 58.42 -3.52 -13.23
N LEU A 24 57.89 -4.74 -13.41
CA LEU A 24 57.98 -5.80 -12.42
C LEU A 24 59.33 -6.48 -12.42
N GLU A 25 60.30 -5.93 -11.68
CA GLU A 25 61.61 -6.54 -11.40
C GLU A 25 61.50 -7.83 -10.56
N GLU A 26 60.35 -8.08 -9.92
CA GLU A 26 60.13 -9.24 -9.04
C GLU A 26 59.62 -10.50 -9.75
N LEU A 27 59.38 -10.46 -11.06
CA LEU A 27 58.96 -11.66 -11.78
C LEU A 27 60.16 -12.60 -12.01
N PRO A 28 60.04 -13.91 -11.74
CA PRO A 28 61.10 -14.88 -12.05
C PRO A 28 61.47 -14.80 -13.52
N LYS A 29 62.75 -14.86 -13.84
CA LYS A 29 63.28 -14.83 -15.23
C LYS A 29 62.69 -15.93 -16.14
N SER A 30 62.07 -16.93 -15.56
CA SER A 30 61.41 -18.05 -16.24
C SER A 30 59.95 -17.75 -16.62
N THR A 31 59.42 -16.56 -16.25
CA THR A 31 58.02 -16.19 -16.47
C THR A 31 57.90 -15.39 -17.76
N TYR A 32 56.97 -15.79 -18.62
CA TYR A 32 56.61 -15.07 -19.84
C TYR A 32 55.13 -14.63 -19.74
N ALA A 33 54.87 -13.34 -19.88
CA ALA A 33 53.56 -12.76 -19.86
C ALA A 33 53.23 -12.10 -21.19
N GLN A 34 52.04 -12.36 -21.74
CA GLN A 34 51.56 -11.76 -22.97
C GLN A 34 50.13 -11.24 -22.81
N ILE A 35 49.92 -9.99 -23.21
CA ILE A 35 48.60 -9.39 -23.33
C ILE A 35 47.98 -9.94 -24.60
N PHE A 36 46.78 -10.54 -24.50
CA PHE A 36 46.06 -11.07 -25.64
C PHE A 36 44.75 -10.34 -25.96
N SER A 37 44.20 -9.59 -25.01
CA SER A 37 43.04 -8.74 -25.21
C SER A 37 43.00 -7.64 -24.17
N SER A 38 42.55 -6.47 -24.56
CA SER A 38 42.24 -5.35 -23.65
C SER A 38 40.91 -4.71 -24.03
N ASP A 39 40.07 -4.46 -23.06
CA ASP A 39 38.81 -3.78 -23.20
C ASP A 39 38.88 -2.46 -22.39
N LYS A 40 37.90 -1.54 -22.51
CA LYS A 40 37.85 -0.23 -21.83
C LYS A 40 37.99 -0.30 -20.30
N PHE A 41 37.71 -1.45 -19.71
CA PHE A 41 37.70 -1.65 -18.26
C PHE A 41 38.65 -2.71 -17.77
N GLN A 42 39.07 -3.66 -18.62
CA GLN A 42 39.86 -4.82 -18.20
C GLN A 42 40.86 -5.23 -19.25
N THR A 43 42.03 -5.67 -18.79
CA THR A 43 43.09 -6.26 -19.63
C THR A 43 43.29 -7.70 -19.26
N TYR A 44 43.40 -8.55 -20.27
CA TYR A 44 43.56 -9.99 -20.15
C TYR A 44 44.95 -10.38 -20.56
N ILE A 45 45.69 -11.06 -19.64
CA ILE A 45 47.03 -11.55 -19.88
C ILE A 45 47.09 -13.06 -19.76
N ALA A 46 47.90 -13.66 -20.58
CA ALA A 46 48.33 -15.05 -20.42
C ALA A 46 49.75 -15.09 -19.85
N VAL A 47 49.94 -15.79 -18.76
CA VAL A 47 51.22 -15.92 -18.08
C VAL A 47 51.65 -17.37 -18.07
N VAL A 48 52.84 -17.64 -18.56
CA VAL A 48 53.47 -18.96 -18.60
C VAL A 48 54.64 -18.96 -17.64
N PHE A 49 54.63 -19.86 -16.68
CA PHE A 49 55.73 -20.00 -15.70
C PHE A 49 55.96 -21.46 -15.33
N LEU A 50 57.12 -21.72 -14.68
CA LEU A 50 57.42 -23.04 -14.14
C LEU A 50 56.59 -23.29 -12.87
N LYS A 51 56.11 -24.51 -12.69
CA LYS A 51 55.29 -24.90 -11.53
C LYS A 51 55.94 -24.59 -10.18
N GLN A 52 57.26 -24.60 -10.13
CA GLN A 52 58.04 -24.28 -8.93
C GLN A 52 57.96 -22.80 -8.53
N ASP A 53 57.69 -21.91 -9.49
CA ASP A 53 57.60 -20.46 -9.30
C ASP A 53 56.16 -19.95 -9.17
N GLU A 54 55.15 -20.84 -9.06
CA GLU A 54 53.75 -20.51 -9.06
C GLU A 54 53.40 -19.51 -7.94
N GLU A 55 53.75 -19.79 -6.69
CA GLU A 55 53.45 -18.91 -5.56
C GLU A 55 54.10 -17.53 -5.66
N LYS A 56 55.38 -17.48 -6.14
CA LYS A 56 56.08 -16.21 -6.29
C LYS A 56 55.48 -15.36 -7.40
N THR A 57 55.18 -15.99 -8.54
CA THR A 57 54.57 -15.32 -9.69
C THR A 57 53.15 -14.84 -9.36
N GLU A 58 52.36 -15.65 -8.67
CA GLU A 58 51.02 -15.28 -8.27
C GLU A 58 51.00 -14.12 -7.27
N LYS A 59 51.93 -14.13 -6.29
CA LYS A 59 52.09 -13.08 -5.30
C LYS A 59 52.49 -11.74 -5.92
N ALA A 60 53.43 -11.79 -6.89
CA ALA A 60 53.85 -10.60 -7.63
C ALA A 60 52.72 -10.04 -8.50
N LEU A 61 51.97 -10.88 -9.22
CA LEU A 61 50.84 -10.45 -10.06
C LEU A 61 49.68 -9.88 -9.24
N ARG A 62 49.33 -10.49 -8.11
CA ARG A 62 48.31 -9.97 -7.19
C ARG A 62 48.71 -8.64 -6.57
N GLY A 63 49.99 -8.47 -6.22
CA GLY A 63 50.52 -7.22 -5.69
C GLY A 63 50.35 -6.03 -6.65
N VAL A 64 50.30 -6.28 -7.95
CA VAL A 64 50.07 -5.28 -8.99
C VAL A 64 48.58 -5.14 -9.37
N GLY A 65 47.72 -6.01 -8.87
CA GLY A 65 46.28 -5.93 -9.11
C GLY A 65 45.73 -6.92 -10.16
N PHE A 66 46.54 -7.88 -10.61
CA PHE A 66 46.04 -8.95 -11.47
C PHE A 66 45.43 -10.07 -10.65
N ASN A 67 44.19 -10.45 -11.00
CA ASN A 67 43.48 -11.52 -10.34
C ASN A 67 43.17 -12.68 -11.30
N ARG A 68 43.12 -13.89 -10.77
CA ARG A 68 42.66 -15.06 -11.56
C ARG A 68 41.15 -14.86 -11.86
N PRO A 69 40.68 -15.18 -13.08
CA PRO A 69 39.28 -15.12 -13.40
C PRO A 69 38.47 -16.03 -12.45
N PRO A 70 37.28 -15.60 -12.00
CA PRO A 70 36.49 -16.36 -11.05
C PRO A 70 35.98 -17.70 -11.58
N ILE A 71 36.04 -17.89 -12.90
CA ILE A 71 35.63 -19.12 -13.57
C ILE A 71 36.85 -19.73 -14.29
N MET A 72 37.36 -20.81 -13.74
CA MET A 72 38.34 -21.62 -14.44
C MET A 72 37.66 -22.70 -15.26
N THR A 73 37.91 -22.72 -16.58
CA THR A 73 37.38 -23.76 -17.46
C THR A 73 38.50 -24.74 -17.84
N SER A 74 38.21 -26.03 -17.74
CA SER A 74 39.13 -27.08 -18.20
C SER A 74 39.12 -27.24 -19.74
N HIS A 75 38.26 -26.54 -20.45
CA HIS A 75 38.07 -26.61 -21.89
C HIS A 75 38.40 -25.26 -22.56
N LEU A 76 38.69 -25.30 -23.84
CA LEU A 76 38.93 -24.10 -24.65
C LEU A 76 37.72 -23.15 -24.53
N PRO A 77 37.93 -21.83 -24.26
CA PRO A 77 36.84 -20.89 -24.12
C PRO A 77 35.83 -20.89 -25.28
N LYS A 78 36.32 -21.02 -26.52
CA LYS A 78 35.48 -21.11 -27.73
C LYS A 78 34.53 -22.33 -27.72
N GLU A 79 35.01 -23.48 -27.25
CA GLU A 79 34.19 -24.69 -27.18
C GLU A 79 33.12 -24.57 -26.06
N SER A 80 33.54 -23.97 -24.93
CA SER A 80 32.61 -23.70 -23.82
C SER A 80 31.50 -22.70 -24.20
N VAL A 81 31.84 -21.64 -24.94
CA VAL A 81 30.88 -20.69 -25.48
C VAL A 81 29.90 -21.40 -26.42
N LYS A 82 30.43 -22.13 -27.43
CA LYS A 82 29.60 -22.86 -28.40
C LYS A 82 28.68 -23.92 -27.75
N LYS A 83 29.14 -24.53 -26.66
CA LYS A 83 28.35 -25.51 -25.90
C LYS A 83 27.21 -24.81 -25.13
N ARG A 84 27.52 -23.65 -24.53
CA ARG A 84 26.50 -22.83 -23.82
C ARG A 84 25.49 -22.21 -24.78
N GLU A 85 25.89 -21.71 -25.94
CA GLU A 85 24.98 -21.24 -26.98
C GLU A 85 24.01 -22.32 -27.43
N LYS A 86 24.47 -23.56 -27.62
CA LYS A 86 23.53 -24.66 -27.91
C LYS A 86 22.52 -24.91 -26.78
N VAL A 87 22.98 -24.86 -25.51
CA VAL A 87 22.09 -25.03 -24.36
C VAL A 87 21.08 -23.89 -24.28
N ILE A 88 21.51 -22.65 -24.51
CA ILE A 88 20.61 -21.48 -24.57
C ILE A 88 19.54 -21.69 -25.65
N THR A 89 19.93 -22.11 -26.85
CA THR A 89 18.97 -22.36 -27.93
C THR A 89 17.95 -23.44 -27.58
N ILE A 90 18.38 -24.51 -26.89
CA ILE A 90 17.48 -25.57 -26.43
C ILE A 90 16.50 -25.02 -25.39
N LEU A 91 17.01 -24.28 -24.40
CA LEU A 91 16.18 -23.69 -23.36
C LEU A 91 15.19 -22.65 -23.90
N ASP A 92 15.62 -21.84 -24.88
CA ASP A 92 14.73 -20.89 -25.55
C ASP A 92 13.57 -21.58 -26.28
N ASN A 93 13.87 -22.71 -26.94
CA ASN A 93 12.83 -23.53 -27.59
C ASN A 93 11.86 -24.13 -26.54
N GLU A 94 12.37 -24.68 -25.45
CA GLU A 94 11.55 -25.18 -24.35
C GLU A 94 10.67 -24.08 -23.76
N ILE A 95 11.21 -22.88 -23.55
CA ILE A 95 10.43 -21.72 -23.08
C ILE A 95 9.30 -21.39 -24.07
N GLN A 96 9.57 -21.41 -25.36
CA GLN A 96 8.53 -21.14 -26.36
C GLN A 96 7.45 -22.23 -26.37
N GLU A 97 7.82 -23.48 -26.26
CA GLU A 97 6.85 -24.59 -26.15
C GLU A 97 5.95 -24.44 -24.92
N ILE A 98 6.54 -24.09 -23.75
CA ILE A 98 5.80 -23.86 -22.52
C ILE A 98 4.88 -22.65 -22.67
N LYS A 99 5.34 -21.56 -23.28
CA LYS A 99 4.50 -20.39 -23.55
C LYS A 99 3.32 -20.72 -24.46
N ASN A 100 3.51 -21.56 -25.47
CA ASN A 100 2.46 -22.00 -26.35
C ASN A 100 1.43 -22.86 -25.62
N LYS A 101 1.87 -23.78 -24.75
CA LYS A 101 0.98 -24.57 -23.89
C LYS A 101 0.17 -23.69 -22.93
N ILE A 102 0.81 -22.68 -22.31
CA ILE A 102 0.11 -21.71 -21.45
C ILE A 102 -0.95 -20.95 -22.25
N LYS A 103 -0.64 -20.55 -23.49
CA LYS A 103 -1.60 -19.86 -24.37
C LYS A 103 -2.78 -20.76 -24.71
N GLU A 104 -2.55 -22.03 -25.00
CA GLU A 104 -3.60 -23.02 -25.25
C GLU A 104 -4.50 -23.19 -24.03
N TYR A 105 -3.92 -23.34 -22.83
CA TYR A 105 -4.70 -23.39 -21.60
C TYR A 105 -5.44 -22.09 -21.26
N SER A 106 -5.01 -20.94 -21.79
CA SER A 106 -5.70 -19.68 -21.53
C SER A 106 -7.11 -19.65 -22.12
N GLU A 107 -7.39 -20.41 -23.19
CA GLU A 107 -8.72 -20.57 -23.77
C GLU A 107 -9.67 -21.34 -22.85
N ARG A 108 -9.12 -22.24 -22.03
CA ARG A 108 -9.87 -23.01 -21.04
C ARG A 108 -9.92 -22.36 -19.66
N ARG A 109 -9.56 -21.10 -19.56
CA ARG A 109 -9.49 -20.37 -18.28
C ARG A 109 -10.82 -20.34 -17.52
N ILE A 110 -11.94 -20.26 -18.25
CA ILE A 110 -13.28 -20.24 -17.64
C ILE A 110 -13.57 -21.60 -16.99
N GLU A 111 -13.34 -22.70 -17.71
CA GLU A 111 -13.52 -24.06 -17.18
C GLU A 111 -12.66 -24.30 -15.93
N LEU A 112 -11.40 -23.85 -15.95
CA LEU A 112 -10.49 -23.99 -14.80
C LEU A 112 -10.98 -23.20 -13.59
N LYS A 113 -11.57 -22.02 -13.80
CA LYS A 113 -12.17 -21.24 -12.71
C LYS A 113 -13.40 -21.94 -12.13
N GLU A 114 -14.29 -22.44 -12.98
CA GLU A 114 -15.48 -23.17 -12.55
C GLU A 114 -15.11 -24.43 -11.74
N ILE A 115 -14.09 -25.16 -12.19
CA ILE A 115 -13.58 -26.33 -11.47
C ILE A 115 -12.97 -25.92 -10.12
N SER A 116 -12.18 -24.82 -10.10
CA SER A 116 -11.60 -24.31 -8.87
C SER A 116 -12.68 -23.89 -7.87
N ASP A 117 -13.68 -23.15 -8.32
CA ASP A 117 -14.80 -22.70 -7.49
C ASP A 117 -15.61 -23.89 -6.97
N TYR A 118 -15.88 -24.88 -7.82
CA TYR A 118 -16.56 -26.13 -7.41
C TYR A 118 -15.81 -26.85 -6.27
N TYR A 119 -14.49 -27.03 -6.41
CA TYR A 119 -13.72 -27.71 -5.37
C TYR A 119 -13.57 -26.88 -4.12
N THR A 120 -13.50 -25.56 -4.24
CA THR A 120 -13.46 -24.64 -3.09
C THR A 120 -14.76 -24.72 -2.29
N ILE A 121 -15.91 -24.59 -2.95
CA ILE A 121 -17.23 -24.73 -2.32
C ILE A 121 -17.39 -26.12 -1.67
N ARG A 122 -16.93 -27.16 -2.37
CA ARG A 122 -16.99 -28.54 -1.84
C ARG A 122 -16.10 -28.72 -0.61
N ALA A 123 -14.90 -28.13 -0.61
CA ALA A 123 -13.99 -28.16 0.55
C ALA A 123 -14.59 -27.44 1.75
N GLU A 124 -15.18 -26.25 1.54
CA GLU A 124 -15.87 -25.49 2.57
C GLU A 124 -17.07 -26.26 3.14
N LYS A 125 -17.86 -26.91 2.27
CA LYS A 125 -18.96 -27.77 2.71
C LYS A 125 -18.49 -28.90 3.63
N TYR A 126 -17.39 -29.59 3.27
CA TYR A 126 -16.87 -30.65 4.11
C TYR A 126 -16.25 -30.14 5.41
N ARG A 127 -15.64 -28.94 5.38
CA ARG A 127 -15.15 -28.31 6.59
C ARG A 127 -16.29 -27.95 7.54
N ALA A 128 -17.36 -27.34 7.02
CA ALA A 128 -18.54 -27.02 7.79
C ALA A 128 -19.21 -28.30 8.37
N LEU A 129 -19.30 -29.36 7.58
CA LEU A 129 -19.82 -30.65 8.06
C LEU A 129 -18.97 -31.28 9.19
N GLY A 130 -17.65 -31.00 9.20
CA GLY A 130 -16.74 -31.46 10.27
C GLY A 130 -16.92 -30.68 11.58
N GLU A 131 -17.42 -29.44 11.53
CA GLU A 131 -17.64 -28.60 12.69
C GLU A 131 -19.04 -28.70 13.28
N ILE A 132 -20.00 -29.28 12.54
CA ILE A 132 -21.40 -29.42 12.97
C ILE A 132 -21.55 -30.64 13.87
N LEU A 133 -22.29 -30.47 14.96
CA LEU A 133 -22.74 -31.57 15.79
C LEU A 133 -23.73 -32.43 15.03
N GLN A 134 -23.41 -33.70 14.81
CA GLN A 134 -24.24 -34.61 14.02
C GLN A 134 -24.41 -36.01 14.68
N THR A 135 -25.54 -36.58 14.44
CA THR A 135 -25.84 -38.00 14.73
C THR A 135 -25.94 -38.78 13.42
N LYS A 136 -26.29 -40.07 13.48
CA LYS A 136 -26.47 -40.86 12.25
C LYS A 136 -27.58 -40.34 11.33
N HIS A 137 -28.59 -39.64 11.87
CA HIS A 137 -29.79 -39.22 11.14
C HIS A 137 -30.13 -37.73 11.26
N THR A 138 -29.51 -37.02 12.17
CA THR A 138 -29.80 -35.60 12.44
C THR A 138 -28.54 -34.79 12.62
N PHE A 139 -28.59 -33.51 12.33
CA PHE A 139 -27.54 -32.56 12.62
C PHE A 139 -28.11 -31.35 13.33
N PHE A 140 -27.28 -30.66 14.07
CA PHE A 140 -27.63 -29.50 14.84
C PHE A 140 -26.72 -28.32 14.41
N VAL A 141 -27.35 -27.22 14.02
CA VAL A 141 -26.65 -25.97 13.61
C VAL A 141 -27.16 -24.83 14.47
N THR A 142 -26.23 -24.10 15.07
CA THR A 142 -26.51 -22.87 15.78
C THR A 142 -25.89 -21.70 15.02
N GLY A 143 -26.57 -20.57 14.99
CA GLY A 143 -26.07 -19.35 14.34
C GLY A 143 -26.83 -18.12 14.78
N PHE A 144 -26.27 -16.96 14.47
CA PHE A 144 -26.90 -15.67 14.73
C PHE A 144 -27.57 -15.15 13.47
N ILE A 145 -28.76 -14.59 13.61
CA ILE A 145 -29.50 -13.98 12.50
C ILE A 145 -30.09 -12.63 12.95
N PRO A 146 -30.12 -11.62 12.07
CA PRO A 146 -30.83 -10.37 12.34
C PRO A 146 -32.32 -10.63 12.56
N LYS A 147 -32.89 -9.98 13.59
CA LYS A 147 -34.33 -10.15 13.94
C LYS A 147 -35.28 -9.97 12.75
N LYS A 148 -34.93 -9.09 11.81
CA LYS A 148 -35.74 -8.81 10.62
C LYS A 148 -35.82 -9.98 9.62
N GLU A 149 -34.81 -10.87 9.63
CA GLU A 149 -34.68 -11.96 8.68
C GLU A 149 -35.21 -13.31 9.22
N ILE A 150 -35.64 -13.36 10.49
CA ILE A 150 -36.06 -14.60 11.15
C ILE A 150 -37.24 -15.24 10.41
N GLU A 151 -38.31 -14.48 10.08
CA GLU A 151 -39.46 -15.02 9.39
C GLU A 151 -39.15 -15.50 7.97
N SER A 152 -38.32 -14.75 7.26
CA SER A 152 -37.84 -15.12 5.92
C SER A 152 -37.05 -16.43 5.94
N LEU A 153 -36.11 -16.55 6.92
CA LEU A 153 -35.35 -17.78 7.09
C LEU A 153 -36.24 -18.98 7.44
N ARG A 154 -37.18 -18.79 8.38
CA ARG A 154 -38.11 -19.85 8.79
C ARG A 154 -38.92 -20.35 7.61
N MET A 155 -39.53 -19.46 6.83
CA MET A 155 -40.33 -19.86 5.64
C MET A 155 -39.47 -20.63 4.63
N ASN A 156 -38.25 -20.17 4.35
CA ASN A 156 -37.37 -20.83 3.37
C ASN A 156 -36.93 -22.21 3.84
N LEU A 157 -36.58 -22.36 5.13
CA LEU A 157 -36.12 -23.63 5.65
C LEU A 157 -37.23 -24.65 5.82
N GLU A 158 -38.42 -24.24 6.28
CA GLU A 158 -39.58 -25.14 6.44
C GLU A 158 -40.18 -25.59 5.10
N ASN A 159 -40.06 -24.78 4.04
CA ASN A 159 -40.49 -25.15 2.70
C ASN A 159 -39.57 -26.17 2.05
N ASP A 160 -38.27 -26.04 2.23
CA ASP A 160 -37.29 -26.84 1.52
C ASP A 160 -36.83 -28.08 2.31
N TYR A 161 -36.94 -28.07 3.64
CA TYR A 161 -36.35 -29.06 4.54
C TYR A 161 -37.29 -29.42 5.70
N THR A 162 -37.14 -30.64 6.21
CA THR A 162 -37.77 -31.06 7.47
C THR A 162 -36.88 -30.63 8.64
N VAL A 163 -37.12 -29.48 9.20
CA VAL A 163 -36.31 -28.86 10.27
C VAL A 163 -37.16 -28.45 11.44
N ALA A 164 -36.61 -28.47 12.64
CA ALA A 164 -37.15 -27.83 13.82
C ALA A 164 -36.31 -26.57 14.09
N ILE A 165 -36.93 -25.41 14.13
CA ILE A 165 -36.28 -24.13 14.33
C ILE A 165 -36.67 -23.55 15.69
N ASP A 166 -35.67 -23.38 16.55
CA ASP A 166 -35.83 -22.70 17.81
C ASP A 166 -35.13 -21.32 17.76
N VAL A 167 -35.76 -20.28 18.26
CA VAL A 167 -35.27 -18.91 18.18
C VAL A 167 -35.21 -18.33 19.59
N GLU A 168 -33.99 -18.14 20.07
CA GLU A 168 -33.75 -17.53 21.37
C GLU A 168 -33.11 -16.14 21.21
N ALA A 169 -33.40 -15.23 22.14
CA ALA A 169 -32.69 -13.96 22.22
C ALA A 169 -31.29 -14.19 22.84
N PRO A 170 -30.23 -13.60 22.28
CA PRO A 170 -28.88 -13.76 22.82
C PRO A 170 -28.80 -13.17 24.23
N LYS A 171 -28.06 -13.85 25.11
CA LYS A 171 -27.83 -13.40 26.50
C LYS A 171 -26.98 -12.13 26.54
N ASP A 172 -27.09 -11.36 27.61
CA ASP A 172 -26.36 -10.08 27.74
C ASP A 172 -24.83 -10.25 27.73
N ASN A 173 -24.35 -11.39 28.23
CA ASN A 173 -22.91 -11.71 28.29
C ASN A 173 -22.42 -12.50 27.03
N GLU A 174 -23.25 -12.68 26.06
CA GLU A 174 -22.92 -13.43 24.84
C GLU A 174 -22.32 -12.48 23.79
N ASP A 175 -21.17 -12.86 23.27
CA ASP A 175 -20.51 -12.12 22.17
C ASP A 175 -21.24 -12.40 20.87
N VAL A 176 -22.07 -11.44 20.46
CA VAL A 176 -22.94 -11.53 19.29
C VAL A 176 -22.27 -10.82 18.11
N PRO A 177 -22.11 -11.48 16.95
CA PRO A 177 -21.61 -10.80 15.76
C PRO A 177 -22.56 -9.67 15.34
N VAL A 178 -21.98 -8.53 14.95
CA VAL A 178 -22.73 -7.34 14.54
C VAL A 178 -22.78 -7.25 13.02
N LEU A 179 -24.00 -7.09 12.48
CA LEU A 179 -24.18 -6.80 11.07
C LEU A 179 -24.42 -5.29 10.90
N LEU A 180 -23.49 -4.60 10.27
CA LEU A 180 -23.61 -3.17 9.97
C LEU A 180 -24.62 -2.96 8.82
N SER A 181 -25.50 -1.99 8.99
CA SER A 181 -26.50 -1.60 7.99
C SER A 181 -26.34 -0.12 7.66
N ASN A 182 -25.43 0.19 6.77
CA ASN A 182 -25.08 1.55 6.40
C ASN A 182 -25.59 1.94 5.01
N SER A 183 -25.78 3.24 4.80
CA SER A 183 -26.07 3.78 3.47
C SER A 183 -24.90 3.53 2.51
N LYS A 184 -25.15 3.54 1.20
CA LYS A 184 -24.09 3.32 0.18
C LYS A 184 -22.90 4.31 0.30
N THR A 185 -23.13 5.48 0.88
CA THR A 185 -22.09 6.50 1.09
C THR A 185 -21.28 6.23 2.35
N ALA A 186 -21.95 5.96 3.47
CA ALA A 186 -21.29 5.63 4.73
C ALA A 186 -20.63 4.25 4.68
N GLY A 187 -21.32 3.25 4.12
CA GLY A 187 -20.83 1.90 3.97
C GLY A 187 -19.56 1.77 3.11
N ALA A 188 -19.26 2.77 2.30
CA ALA A 188 -17.98 2.82 1.58
C ALA A 188 -16.76 2.99 2.52
N VAL A 189 -16.96 3.55 3.72
CA VAL A 189 -15.92 3.76 4.75
C VAL A 189 -15.92 2.67 5.82
N GLU A 190 -16.86 1.71 5.76
CA GLU A 190 -16.91 0.58 6.71
C GLU A 190 -15.57 -0.14 6.86
N GLY A 191 -14.85 -0.36 5.74
CA GLY A 191 -13.54 -1.00 5.78
C GLY A 191 -12.51 -0.26 6.64
N VAL A 192 -12.60 1.07 6.73
CA VAL A 192 -11.74 1.88 7.61
C VAL A 192 -12.15 1.68 9.08
N VAL A 193 -13.45 1.70 9.37
CA VAL A 193 -13.96 1.50 10.74
C VAL A 193 -13.67 0.09 11.24
N THR A 194 -13.98 -0.93 10.43
CA THR A 194 -13.77 -2.34 10.80
C THR A 194 -12.31 -2.74 10.93
N SER A 195 -11.38 -1.98 10.32
CA SER A 195 -9.94 -2.18 10.54
C SER A 195 -9.50 -1.90 11.99
N PHE A 196 -10.25 -1.08 12.72
CA PHE A 196 -10.05 -0.82 14.15
C PHE A 196 -10.83 -1.81 15.05
N GLY A 197 -11.89 -2.40 14.54
CA GLY A 197 -12.76 -3.36 15.23
C GLY A 197 -14.24 -3.12 14.90
N TYR A 198 -15.04 -4.16 15.11
CA TYR A 198 -16.49 -4.03 15.01
C TYR A 198 -17.06 -3.41 16.29
N PRO A 199 -18.07 -2.52 16.20
CA PRO A 199 -18.76 -2.02 17.39
C PRO A 199 -19.46 -3.18 18.10
N THR A 200 -19.53 -3.14 19.42
CA THR A 200 -20.24 -4.13 20.21
C THR A 200 -21.77 -3.89 20.15
N LYS A 201 -22.56 -4.89 20.60
CA LYS A 201 -24.05 -4.82 20.64
C LYS A 201 -24.60 -3.55 21.31
N THR A 202 -23.88 -3.01 22.29
CA THR A 202 -24.29 -1.83 23.07
C THR A 202 -23.76 -0.51 22.53
N GLU A 203 -22.81 -0.56 21.62
CA GLU A 203 -22.20 0.62 21.01
C GLU A 203 -23.00 1.13 19.81
N ILE A 204 -22.73 2.37 19.44
CA ILE A 204 -23.30 3.00 18.25
C ILE A 204 -22.34 2.79 17.09
N ASP A 205 -22.88 2.49 15.93
CA ASP A 205 -22.08 2.43 14.71
C ASP A 205 -21.50 3.83 14.37
N PRO A 206 -20.17 4.01 14.47
CA PRO A 206 -19.55 5.29 14.19
C PRO A 206 -19.39 5.58 12.70
N THR A 207 -19.76 4.64 11.83
CA THR A 207 -19.43 4.67 10.39
C THR A 207 -19.95 5.92 9.70
N LEU A 208 -21.17 6.37 10.01
CA LEU A 208 -21.76 7.55 9.39
C LEU A 208 -20.98 8.83 9.72
N ILE A 209 -20.59 8.99 10.98
CA ILE A 209 -19.88 10.18 11.47
C ILE A 209 -18.43 10.14 11.00
N THR A 210 -17.82 8.98 11.07
CA THR A 210 -16.47 8.75 10.53
C THR A 210 -16.43 9.04 9.04
N ALA A 211 -17.42 8.60 8.25
CA ALA A 211 -17.49 8.87 6.82
C ALA A 211 -17.55 10.37 6.52
N PHE A 212 -18.36 11.13 7.27
CA PHE A 212 -18.44 12.59 7.11
C PHE A 212 -17.09 13.26 7.31
N PHE A 213 -16.42 13.01 8.43
CA PHE A 213 -15.12 13.60 8.73
C PHE A 213 -14.02 13.08 7.82
N TYR A 214 -14.07 11.81 7.43
CA TYR A 214 -13.10 11.22 6.51
C TYR A 214 -13.12 11.92 5.15
N TYR A 215 -14.30 12.09 4.55
CA TYR A 215 -14.43 12.81 3.29
C TYR A 215 -14.04 14.27 3.41
N PHE A 216 -14.45 14.92 4.49
CA PHE A 216 -14.15 16.31 4.77
C PHE A 216 -12.65 16.57 4.88
N PHE A 217 -11.95 15.81 5.73
CA PHE A 217 -10.51 15.97 5.92
C PHE A 217 -9.71 15.53 4.72
N PHE A 218 -10.09 14.46 4.05
CA PHE A 218 -9.43 14.03 2.82
C PHE A 218 -9.45 15.14 1.78
N GLY A 219 -10.59 15.79 1.60
CA GLY A 219 -10.73 16.91 0.67
C GLY A 219 -9.84 18.10 1.00
N ILE A 220 -9.78 18.50 2.28
CA ILE A 220 -8.90 19.59 2.74
C ILE A 220 -7.42 19.24 2.56
N MET A 221 -7.03 18.00 2.88
CA MET A 221 -5.63 17.57 2.79
C MET A 221 -5.11 17.58 1.36
N LEU A 222 -5.89 17.10 0.41
CA LEU A 222 -5.49 17.06 -1.00
C LEU A 222 -5.72 18.40 -1.70
N SER A 223 -6.81 19.08 -1.41
CA SER A 223 -7.20 20.46 -1.78
C SER A 223 -6.85 20.91 -3.21
N ASP A 224 -6.97 20.01 -4.18
CA ASP A 224 -6.70 20.27 -5.60
C ASP A 224 -7.90 19.82 -6.46
N ALA A 225 -8.52 20.77 -7.16
CA ALA A 225 -9.73 20.53 -7.93
C ALA A 225 -9.51 19.59 -9.12
N ALA A 226 -8.36 19.68 -9.76
CA ALA A 226 -8.06 18.87 -10.94
C ALA A 226 -7.79 17.42 -10.56
N TYR A 227 -7.01 17.17 -9.51
CA TYR A 227 -6.83 15.82 -8.96
C TYR A 227 -8.13 15.24 -8.42
N GLY A 228 -8.95 16.06 -7.74
CA GLY A 228 -10.27 15.66 -7.26
C GLY A 228 -11.19 15.20 -8.40
N LEU A 229 -11.22 15.96 -9.49
CA LEU A 229 -11.99 15.62 -10.68
C LEU A 229 -11.49 14.33 -11.35
N LEU A 230 -10.17 14.17 -11.51
CA LEU A 230 -9.58 12.96 -12.09
C LEU A 230 -9.92 11.72 -11.23
N MET A 231 -9.79 11.82 -9.92
CA MET A 231 -10.11 10.75 -9.00
C MET A 231 -11.60 10.40 -9.06
N PHE A 232 -12.49 11.39 -9.07
CA PHE A 232 -13.93 11.18 -9.22
C PHE A 232 -14.29 10.48 -10.53
N LEU A 233 -13.80 11.00 -11.65
CA LEU A 233 -14.09 10.43 -12.98
C LEU A 233 -13.47 9.04 -13.15
N GLY A 234 -12.24 8.85 -12.70
CA GLY A 234 -11.55 7.56 -12.75
C GLY A 234 -12.27 6.47 -11.96
N CYS A 235 -12.66 6.77 -10.71
CA CYS A 235 -13.43 5.84 -9.90
C CYS A 235 -14.83 5.58 -10.46
N LEU A 236 -15.49 6.60 -11.00
CA LEU A 236 -16.80 6.46 -11.63
C LEU A 236 -16.73 5.57 -12.88
N TRP A 237 -15.71 5.77 -13.71
CA TRP A 237 -15.45 4.94 -14.88
C TRP A 237 -15.16 3.48 -14.49
N ALA A 238 -14.32 3.25 -13.48
CA ALA A 238 -14.00 1.91 -12.99
C ALA A 238 -15.23 1.18 -12.45
N LEU A 239 -16.07 1.86 -11.65
CA LEU A 239 -17.31 1.31 -11.12
C LEU A 239 -18.34 0.95 -12.21
N LYS A 240 -18.36 1.71 -13.33
CA LYS A 240 -19.24 1.41 -14.46
C LYS A 240 -18.71 0.29 -15.35
N LYS A 241 -17.38 0.24 -15.55
CA LYS A 241 -16.75 -0.74 -16.47
C LYS A 241 -16.68 -2.13 -15.84
N PHE A 242 -16.53 -2.23 -14.53
CA PHE A 242 -16.37 -3.48 -13.80
C PHE A 242 -17.48 -3.69 -12.77
N PRO A 243 -18.73 -3.97 -13.18
CA PRO A 243 -19.87 -4.10 -12.27
C PRO A 243 -19.74 -5.30 -11.31
N ASN A 244 -19.07 -6.36 -11.74
CA ASN A 244 -18.92 -7.65 -11.02
C ASN A 244 -17.58 -7.73 -10.24
N MET A 245 -17.07 -6.58 -9.77
CA MET A 245 -15.87 -6.57 -8.92
C MET A 245 -16.21 -7.07 -7.51
N GLU A 246 -15.19 -7.48 -6.77
CA GLU A 246 -15.31 -7.85 -5.37
C GLU A 246 -15.91 -6.70 -4.55
N GLU A 247 -16.77 -7.03 -3.60
CA GLU A 247 -17.50 -6.03 -2.78
C GLU A 247 -16.56 -5.06 -2.06
N SER A 248 -15.45 -5.57 -1.51
CA SER A 248 -14.41 -4.78 -0.85
C SER A 248 -13.81 -3.73 -1.78
N MET A 249 -13.43 -4.13 -2.99
CA MET A 249 -12.92 -3.23 -4.02
C MET A 249 -13.98 -2.21 -4.45
N GLY A 250 -15.24 -2.64 -4.58
CA GLY A 250 -16.37 -1.77 -4.89
C GLY A 250 -16.61 -0.71 -3.81
N LYS A 251 -16.51 -1.06 -2.54
CA LYS A 251 -16.58 -0.12 -1.40
C LYS A 251 -15.43 0.88 -1.45
N THR A 252 -14.21 0.41 -1.66
CA THR A 252 -13.01 1.26 -1.77
C THR A 252 -13.10 2.28 -2.90
N LEU A 253 -13.52 1.86 -4.10
CA LEU A 253 -13.72 2.77 -5.24
C LEU A 253 -14.83 3.80 -4.99
N ARG A 254 -15.91 3.42 -4.30
CA ARG A 254 -16.97 4.37 -3.90
C ARG A 254 -16.44 5.39 -2.88
N MET A 255 -15.59 4.94 -1.94
CA MET A 255 -14.94 5.81 -0.97
C MET A 255 -14.07 6.86 -1.69
N PHE A 256 -13.17 6.45 -2.56
CA PHE A 256 -12.33 7.38 -3.33
C PHE A 256 -13.13 8.27 -4.28
N LYS A 257 -14.21 7.78 -4.87
CA LYS A 257 -15.13 8.61 -5.64
C LYS A 257 -15.68 9.76 -4.80
N ASN A 258 -16.15 9.49 -3.57
CA ASN A 258 -16.69 10.51 -2.67
C ASN A 258 -15.59 11.45 -2.15
N CYS A 259 -14.37 10.92 -1.86
CA CYS A 259 -13.20 11.72 -1.58
C CYS A 259 -12.87 12.68 -2.73
N GLY A 260 -12.98 12.22 -3.99
CA GLY A 260 -12.78 13.03 -5.18
C GLY A 260 -13.74 14.23 -5.26
N ILE A 261 -15.01 14.04 -4.90
CA ILE A 261 -15.98 15.13 -4.84
C ILE A 261 -15.58 16.15 -3.77
N SER A 262 -15.21 15.70 -2.58
CA SER A 262 -14.77 16.59 -1.50
C SER A 262 -13.51 17.36 -1.89
N THR A 263 -12.53 16.68 -2.48
CA THR A 263 -11.29 17.29 -2.96
C THR A 263 -11.55 18.34 -4.05
N LEU A 264 -12.47 18.06 -4.97
CA LEU A 264 -12.89 19.01 -5.99
C LEU A 264 -13.45 20.28 -5.37
N ILE A 265 -14.36 20.15 -4.39
CA ILE A 265 -14.96 21.29 -3.69
C ILE A 265 -13.89 22.11 -2.99
N TRP A 266 -13.05 21.48 -2.17
CA TRP A 266 -11.98 22.17 -1.44
C TRP A 266 -10.93 22.76 -2.39
N GLY A 267 -10.60 22.08 -3.48
CA GLY A 267 -9.67 22.58 -4.49
C GLY A 267 -10.18 23.86 -5.18
N ILE A 268 -11.48 23.94 -5.48
CA ILE A 268 -12.09 25.16 -6.02
C ILE A 268 -12.05 26.30 -4.98
N LEU A 269 -12.36 25.99 -3.70
CA LEU A 269 -12.31 27.00 -2.63
C LEU A 269 -10.91 27.58 -2.44
N PHE A 270 -9.88 26.75 -2.53
CA PHE A 270 -8.49 27.14 -2.33
C PHE A 270 -7.75 27.53 -3.61
N GLY A 271 -8.37 27.35 -4.78
CA GLY A 271 -7.79 27.71 -6.08
C GLY A 271 -6.66 26.79 -6.55
N GLY A 272 -6.60 25.53 -6.06
CA GLY A 272 -5.62 24.54 -6.49
C GLY A 272 -6.06 23.78 -7.74
N TYR A 273 -5.25 23.83 -8.80
CA TYR A 273 -5.51 23.13 -10.07
C TYR A 273 -4.21 22.56 -10.59
N PHE A 274 -3.89 21.30 -10.24
CA PHE A 274 -2.57 20.67 -10.45
C PHE A 274 -1.43 21.48 -9.81
N GLY A 275 -1.67 22.00 -8.60
CA GLY A 275 -0.79 22.96 -7.97
C GLY A 275 -0.76 24.27 -8.76
N ASP A 276 0.42 24.68 -9.24
CA ASP A 276 0.64 25.87 -10.07
C ASP A 276 0.88 25.57 -11.56
N ALA A 277 0.68 24.31 -11.99
CA ALA A 277 1.00 23.84 -13.33
C ALA A 277 0.33 24.68 -14.42
N ILE A 278 -0.94 25.09 -14.24
CA ILE A 278 -1.66 25.89 -15.24
C ILE A 278 -0.99 27.25 -15.42
N THR A 279 -0.57 27.89 -14.33
CA THR A 279 0.11 29.19 -14.36
C THR A 279 1.50 29.07 -15.01
N VAL A 280 2.24 28.04 -14.65
CA VAL A 280 3.60 27.80 -15.18
C VAL A 280 3.56 27.44 -16.67
N ILE A 281 2.68 26.51 -17.07
CA ILE A 281 2.52 26.13 -18.50
C ILE A 281 2.05 27.33 -19.33
N GLY A 282 1.06 28.10 -18.83
CA GLY A 282 0.56 29.29 -19.51
C GLY A 282 1.65 30.34 -19.74
N SER A 283 2.47 30.61 -18.72
CA SER A 283 3.54 31.60 -18.83
C SER A 283 4.72 31.14 -19.68
N THR A 284 5.08 29.83 -19.61
CA THR A 284 6.27 29.30 -20.30
C THR A 284 6.02 29.03 -21.77
N PHE A 285 4.87 28.42 -22.09
CA PHE A 285 4.58 28.00 -23.48
C PHE A 285 3.73 29.00 -24.27
N PHE A 286 2.86 29.74 -23.59
CA PHE A 286 1.94 30.66 -24.26
C PHE A 286 2.20 32.13 -23.96
N GLY A 287 3.15 32.45 -23.07
CA GLY A 287 3.46 33.83 -22.66
C GLY A 287 2.30 34.55 -21.92
N VAL A 288 1.27 33.80 -21.52
CA VAL A 288 0.09 34.32 -20.83
C VAL A 288 0.08 33.87 -19.39
N LYS A 289 0.06 34.80 -18.44
CA LYS A 289 -0.06 34.50 -17.01
C LYS A 289 -1.53 34.20 -16.67
N ILE A 290 -1.92 32.93 -16.69
CA ILE A 290 -3.26 32.48 -16.30
C ILE A 290 -3.27 32.29 -14.78
N THR A 291 -3.96 33.16 -14.06
CA THR A 291 -4.19 32.99 -12.61
C THR A 291 -5.66 32.75 -12.36
N ILE A 292 -5.99 31.62 -11.74
CA ILE A 292 -7.36 31.31 -11.33
C ILE A 292 -7.47 31.76 -9.87
N PRO A 293 -8.33 32.76 -9.55
CA PRO A 293 -8.45 33.23 -8.18
C PRO A 293 -9.09 32.17 -7.28
N ALA A 294 -8.56 32.01 -6.07
CA ALA A 294 -9.19 31.20 -5.05
C ALA A 294 -10.52 31.85 -4.61
N LEU A 295 -11.56 31.06 -4.37
CA LEU A 295 -12.85 31.56 -3.86
C LEU A 295 -12.76 31.96 -2.39
N TRP A 296 -11.84 31.39 -1.65
CA TRP A 296 -11.67 31.70 -0.22
C TRP A 296 -10.29 32.29 0.05
N PHE A 297 -9.24 31.49 0.12
CA PHE A 297 -7.85 31.92 0.24
C PHE A 297 -6.92 30.85 -0.31
N THR A 298 -5.70 31.25 -0.67
CA THR A 298 -4.67 30.34 -1.20
C THR A 298 -3.81 29.84 -0.06
N PRO A 299 -3.83 28.52 0.28
CA PRO A 299 -3.06 27.95 1.38
C PRO A 299 -1.54 28.17 1.27
N ILE A 300 -1.00 28.18 0.06
CA ILE A 300 0.44 28.39 -0.21
C ILE A 300 0.86 29.82 0.19
N GLU A 301 0.01 30.81 -0.05
CA GLU A 301 0.30 32.22 0.29
C GLU A 301 0.02 32.52 1.76
N GLN A 302 -0.94 31.80 2.37
CA GLN A 302 -1.38 32.02 3.75
C GLN A 302 -1.35 30.74 4.59
N PRO A 303 -0.18 30.10 4.78
CA PRO A 303 -0.08 28.81 5.46
C PRO A 303 -0.51 28.85 6.93
N MET A 304 -0.26 29.97 7.62
CA MET A 304 -0.69 30.15 9.02
C MET A 304 -2.21 30.14 9.15
N ARG A 305 -2.92 30.73 8.20
CA ARG A 305 -4.38 30.74 8.15
C ARG A 305 -4.93 29.33 7.94
N MET A 306 -4.32 28.57 7.01
CA MET A 306 -4.70 27.17 6.79
C MET A 306 -4.51 26.31 8.05
N LEU A 307 -3.35 26.46 8.72
CA LEU A 307 -3.05 25.70 9.93
C LEU A 307 -4.11 25.89 11.00
N ILE A 308 -4.63 27.10 11.18
CA ILE A 308 -5.63 27.36 12.22
C ILE A 308 -6.99 26.84 11.84
N TYR A 309 -7.41 26.96 10.58
CA TYR A 309 -8.65 26.31 10.17
C TYR A 309 -8.59 24.79 10.37
N CYS A 310 -7.45 24.17 10.02
CA CYS A 310 -7.26 22.74 10.29
C CYS A 310 -7.32 22.40 11.78
N MET A 311 -6.74 23.25 12.64
CA MET A 311 -6.82 23.09 14.09
C MET A 311 -8.26 23.22 14.60
N ILE A 312 -9.02 24.21 14.13
CA ILE A 312 -10.42 24.40 14.50
C ILE A 312 -11.27 23.17 14.09
N PHE A 313 -11.09 22.71 12.85
CA PHE A 313 -11.79 21.52 12.36
C PHE A 313 -11.42 20.25 13.15
N GLY A 314 -10.13 20.14 13.53
CA GLY A 314 -9.65 19.05 14.40
C GLY A 314 -10.30 19.09 15.79
N ILE A 315 -10.41 20.27 16.40
CA ILE A 315 -11.09 20.46 17.69
C ILE A 315 -12.57 20.08 17.58
N ILE A 316 -13.26 20.52 16.52
CA ILE A 316 -14.66 20.15 16.28
C ILE A 316 -14.81 18.64 16.18
N HIS A 317 -13.93 17.97 15.43
CA HIS A 317 -13.93 16.51 15.29
C HIS A 317 -13.74 15.81 16.64
N LEU A 318 -12.76 16.25 17.44
CA LEU A 318 -12.53 15.70 18.79
C LEU A 318 -13.76 15.89 19.70
N PHE A 319 -14.37 17.07 19.66
CA PHE A 319 -15.57 17.35 20.46
C PHE A 319 -16.77 16.49 20.05
N VAL A 320 -16.95 16.28 18.75
CA VAL A 320 -17.99 15.36 18.27
C VAL A 320 -17.72 13.93 18.73
N GLY A 321 -16.47 13.44 18.61
CA GLY A 321 -16.11 12.10 19.08
C GLY A 321 -16.34 11.94 20.59
N LEU A 322 -15.91 12.93 21.38
CA LEU A 322 -16.12 12.94 22.82
C LEU A 322 -17.61 13.01 23.20
N GLY A 323 -18.41 13.77 22.43
CA GLY A 323 -19.86 13.83 22.60
C GLY A 323 -20.56 12.51 22.36
N ILE A 324 -20.13 11.75 21.32
CA ILE A 324 -20.66 10.40 21.05
C ILE A 324 -20.31 9.46 22.21
N LYS A 325 -19.06 9.48 22.69
CA LYS A 325 -18.64 8.70 23.86
C LYS A 325 -19.51 9.04 25.07
N GLY A 326 -19.75 10.32 25.31
CA GLY A 326 -20.63 10.78 26.40
C GLY A 326 -22.06 10.28 26.27
N TYR A 327 -22.61 10.34 25.07
CA TYR A 327 -23.96 9.81 24.81
C TYR A 327 -24.07 8.30 25.09
N MET A 328 -23.05 7.52 24.68
CA MET A 328 -23.01 6.08 24.93
C MET A 328 -22.96 5.77 26.45
N MET A 329 -22.12 6.48 27.21
CA MET A 329 -22.01 6.29 28.68
C MET A 329 -23.31 6.65 29.41
N LEU A 330 -23.94 7.74 29.03
CA LEU A 330 -25.25 8.11 29.59
C LEU A 330 -26.34 7.07 29.28
N LYS A 331 -26.33 6.50 28.08
CA LYS A 331 -27.26 5.43 27.68
C LYS A 331 -27.02 4.15 28.51
N GLN A 332 -25.79 3.88 28.88
CA GLN A 332 -25.39 2.75 29.74
C GLN A 332 -25.62 3.06 31.25
N LYS A 333 -26.08 4.28 31.60
CA LYS A 333 -26.27 4.78 32.95
C LYS A 333 -25.00 4.86 33.80
N ASP A 334 -23.82 4.88 33.16
CA ASP A 334 -22.56 5.05 33.83
C ASP A 334 -22.20 6.54 33.95
N VAL A 335 -22.77 7.19 34.94
CA VAL A 335 -22.60 8.63 35.20
C VAL A 335 -21.17 8.94 35.67
N MET A 336 -20.54 8.03 36.41
CA MET A 336 -19.22 8.27 36.96
C MET A 336 -18.17 8.33 35.83
N SER A 337 -18.18 7.36 34.93
CA SER A 337 -17.31 7.36 33.76
C SER A 337 -17.62 8.54 32.81
N PHE A 338 -18.90 8.92 32.68
CA PHE A 338 -19.27 10.11 31.90
C PHE A 338 -18.59 11.37 32.44
N VAL A 339 -18.62 11.60 33.78
CA VAL A 339 -17.98 12.78 34.37
C VAL A 339 -16.45 12.72 34.21
N CYS A 340 -15.84 11.59 34.52
CA CYS A 340 -14.38 11.45 34.50
C CYS A 340 -13.80 11.45 33.08
N ASP A 341 -14.43 10.72 32.14
CA ASP A 341 -13.88 10.48 30.81
C ASP A 341 -14.37 11.46 29.75
N VAL A 342 -15.44 12.20 30.01
CA VAL A 342 -16.04 13.12 29.03
C VAL A 342 -16.00 14.54 29.54
N VAL A 343 -16.64 14.83 30.68
CA VAL A 343 -16.77 16.20 31.18
C VAL A 343 -15.41 16.81 31.52
N LEU A 344 -14.57 16.09 32.25
CA LEU A 344 -13.21 16.56 32.58
C LEU A 344 -12.36 16.81 31.33
N TRP A 345 -12.49 15.97 30.29
CA TRP A 345 -11.80 16.19 29.02
C TRP A 345 -12.32 17.42 28.30
N TYR A 346 -13.64 17.68 28.29
CA TYR A 346 -14.18 18.94 27.73
C TYR A 346 -13.64 20.17 28.46
N VAL A 347 -13.63 20.14 29.81
CA VAL A 347 -13.10 21.26 30.61
C VAL A 347 -11.60 21.47 30.32
N PHE A 348 -10.83 20.38 30.27
CA PHE A 348 -9.42 20.45 29.94
C PHE A 348 -9.14 21.03 28.55
N LEU A 349 -9.83 20.54 27.53
CA LEU A 349 -9.66 21.02 26.14
C LEU A 349 -10.11 22.49 25.99
N ILE A 350 -11.23 22.88 26.60
CA ILE A 350 -11.69 24.26 26.61
C ILE A 350 -10.67 25.16 27.32
N GLY A 351 -10.14 24.71 28.47
CA GLY A 351 -9.09 25.43 29.16
C GLY A 351 -7.82 25.62 28.31
N LEU A 352 -7.42 24.58 27.57
CA LEU A 352 -6.29 24.66 26.64
C LEU A 352 -6.54 25.66 25.51
N ILE A 353 -7.73 25.63 24.92
CA ILE A 353 -8.14 26.58 23.86
C ILE A 353 -8.10 28.02 24.40
N LEU A 354 -8.68 28.26 25.58
CA LEU A 354 -8.66 29.58 26.20
C LEU A 354 -7.24 30.06 26.51
N LEU A 355 -6.33 29.18 26.86
CA LEU A 355 -4.92 29.50 27.05
C LEU A 355 -4.22 29.87 25.74
N LEU A 356 -4.63 29.30 24.62
CA LEU A 356 -4.07 29.60 23.29
C LEU A 356 -4.59 30.92 22.70
N VAL A 357 -5.84 31.32 23.01
CA VAL A 357 -6.47 32.53 22.47
C VAL A 357 -5.64 33.83 22.70
N PRO A 358 -5.02 34.09 23.87
CA PRO A 358 -4.20 35.28 24.08
C PRO A 358 -2.86 35.30 23.36
N THR A 359 -2.48 34.23 22.67
CA THR A 359 -1.18 34.17 21.98
C THR A 359 -1.14 35.05 20.74
N SER A 360 0.05 35.50 20.36
CA SER A 360 0.28 36.31 19.15
C SER A 360 -0.13 35.62 17.85
N ILE A 361 -0.21 34.29 17.88
CA ILE A 361 -0.64 33.44 16.74
C ILE A 361 -2.12 33.71 16.43
N PHE A 362 -2.99 33.73 17.44
CA PHE A 362 -4.40 34.07 17.26
C PHE A 362 -4.61 35.55 16.93
N ALA A 363 -3.76 36.42 17.45
CA ALA A 363 -3.81 37.86 17.15
C ALA A 363 -3.65 38.17 15.66
N SER A 364 -2.73 37.45 15.00
CA SER A 364 -2.46 37.64 13.58
C SER A 364 -3.60 37.19 12.66
N LEU A 365 -4.57 36.43 13.18
CA LEU A 365 -5.64 35.81 12.41
C LEU A 365 -7.00 36.47 12.60
N ALA A 366 -7.34 36.77 13.84
CA ALA A 366 -8.62 37.35 14.17
C ALA A 366 -8.71 38.86 13.83
N GLY A 367 -7.57 39.46 13.48
CA GLY A 367 -7.53 40.87 13.14
C GLY A 367 -8.14 41.77 14.24
N PRO A 368 -9.00 42.76 13.89
CA PRO A 368 -9.61 43.65 14.88
C PRO A 368 -10.53 42.93 15.86
N TYR A 369 -11.11 41.79 15.50
CA TYR A 369 -12.00 41.01 16.39
C TYR A 369 -11.25 40.33 17.52
N TRP A 370 -9.93 40.09 17.37
CA TRP A 370 -9.12 39.49 18.44
C TRP A 370 -9.06 40.36 19.71
N ALA A 371 -9.01 41.68 19.55
CA ALA A 371 -8.95 42.60 20.68
C ALA A 371 -10.16 42.47 21.60
N ILE A 372 -11.35 42.19 21.05
CA ILE A 372 -12.59 42.00 21.81
C ILE A 372 -12.54 40.66 22.55
N GLY A 373 -12.11 39.59 21.88
CA GLY A 373 -12.01 38.25 22.47
C GLY A 373 -10.93 38.15 23.55
N SER A 374 -9.77 38.76 23.34
CA SER A 374 -8.65 38.73 24.32
C SER A 374 -8.93 39.52 25.58
N SER A 375 -9.72 40.60 25.50
CA SER A 375 -10.15 41.40 26.67
C SER A 375 -11.18 40.64 27.53
N ALA A 376 -11.96 39.75 26.95
CA ALA A 376 -12.94 38.92 27.68
C ALA A 376 -12.31 37.70 28.39
N VAL A 377 -11.11 37.28 27.98
CA VAL A 377 -10.39 36.11 28.55
C VAL A 377 -9.32 36.54 29.57
N ARG A 378 -8.87 37.79 29.56
CA ARG A 378 -8.05 38.36 30.64
C ARG A 378 -8.87 38.76 31.85
#